data_88f248c33825fb5065b5d9ca5b80dd14
#
_entry.id   88f248c33825fb5065b5d9ca5b80dd14
#
_cell.length_a   1.000
_cell.length_b   1.000
_cell.length_c   1.000
_cell.angle_alpha   90.00
_cell.angle_beta   90.00
_cell.angle_gamma   90.00
#
_symmetry.space_group_name_H-M   'P 1'
#
loop_
_entity.id
_entity.type
_entity.pdbx_description
1 polymer ?
#
loop_
_entity_poly.entity_id
_entity_poly.type
_entity_poly.pdbx_seq_one_letter_code
_entity_poly.pdbx_strand_id
1 'polypeptide(L)'
;MKQRRRHVKPKQKFVERVLEFTIESMDSMGQGVAKIDNKPCFIPKTLPGEEGKAILTKASKGVMFARLASLDITADNREESACKHFESCPGCHYLHTDYQSELLYKHQALDNHLKRLTAPVPVVKVVPAEERLGYRNRIQLHYRHKYIGMIDG
;
A
#
# COMPACT_ATOMS: atom_id res chain seq x y z
N MET A 1 -30.35 19.80 28.61
CA MET A 1 -29.21 19.31 27.79
C MET A 1 -29.76 18.70 26.48
N LYS A 2 -29.55 19.38 25.31
CA LYS A 2 -30.03 18.88 24.01
C LYS A 2 -28.98 17.93 23.43
N GLN A 3 -29.29 16.65 23.33
CA GLN A 3 -28.46 15.66 22.61
C GLN A 3 -28.44 15.99 21.12
N ARG A 4 -27.26 16.35 20.59
CA ARG A 4 -27.03 16.47 19.15
C ARG A 4 -27.07 15.07 18.51
N ARG A 5 -28.16 14.75 17.84
CA ARG A 5 -28.26 13.56 16.96
C ARG A 5 -27.22 13.73 15.84
N ARG A 6 -26.20 12.89 15.83
CA ARG A 6 -25.28 12.78 14.69
C ARG A 6 -26.06 12.26 13.49
N HIS A 7 -26.22 13.09 12.47
CA HIS A 7 -26.72 12.65 11.17
C HIS A 7 -25.75 11.61 10.58
N VAL A 8 -26.10 10.34 10.63
CA VAL A 8 -25.41 9.29 9.90
C VAL A 8 -25.85 9.41 8.44
N LYS A 9 -24.96 9.90 7.59
CA LYS A 9 -25.18 9.90 6.13
C LYS A 9 -25.38 8.46 5.67
N PRO A 10 -26.37 8.16 4.81
CA PRO A 10 -26.57 6.82 4.28
C PRO A 10 -25.31 6.38 3.55
N LYS A 11 -24.82 5.16 3.81
CA LYS A 11 -23.74 4.54 3.07
C LYS A 11 -24.17 4.45 1.61
N GLN A 12 -23.53 5.23 0.73
CA GLN A 12 -23.67 5.05 -0.71
C GLN A 12 -23.34 3.59 -1.03
N LYS A 13 -24.25 2.90 -1.74
CA LYS A 13 -23.96 1.58 -2.31
C LYS A 13 -22.79 1.79 -3.28
N PHE A 14 -21.61 1.32 -2.91
CA PHE A 14 -20.45 1.30 -3.79
C PHE A 14 -20.75 0.26 -4.88
N VAL A 15 -20.95 0.70 -6.11
CA VAL A 15 -20.88 -0.18 -7.28
C VAL A 15 -19.42 -0.57 -7.41
N GLU A 16 -19.10 -1.86 -7.30
CA GLU A 16 -17.73 -2.34 -7.49
C GLU A 16 -17.28 -1.98 -8.92
N ARG A 17 -16.44 -0.96 -9.02
CA ARG A 17 -15.83 -0.56 -10.28
C ARG A 17 -14.49 -1.28 -10.43
N VAL A 18 -14.37 -2.10 -11.45
CA VAL A 18 -13.11 -2.70 -11.87
C VAL A 18 -12.33 -1.68 -12.68
N LEU A 19 -11.06 -1.53 -12.36
CA LEU A 19 -10.10 -0.63 -13.02
C LEU A 19 -8.99 -1.48 -13.62
N GLU A 20 -8.60 -1.21 -14.85
CA GLU A 20 -7.34 -1.69 -15.41
C GLU A 20 -6.23 -0.74 -14.99
N PHE A 21 -5.05 -1.27 -14.68
CA PHE A 21 -3.93 -0.49 -14.21
C PHE A 21 -2.60 -0.97 -14.80
N THR A 22 -1.65 -0.04 -14.89
CA THR A 22 -0.22 -0.26 -15.00
C THR A 22 0.45 0.50 -13.87
N ILE A 23 1.26 -0.15 -13.05
CA ILE A 23 1.96 0.47 -11.92
C ILE A 23 3.19 1.23 -12.43
N GLU A 24 3.19 2.55 -12.28
CA GLU A 24 4.27 3.43 -12.72
C GLU A 24 5.37 3.59 -11.65
N SER A 25 4.99 3.56 -10.37
CA SER A 25 5.91 3.82 -9.25
C SER A 25 5.39 3.23 -7.95
N MET A 26 6.17 3.41 -6.89
CA MET A 26 5.78 3.04 -5.53
C MET A 26 5.76 4.26 -4.61
N ASP A 27 4.77 4.33 -3.73
CA ASP A 27 4.70 5.40 -2.74
C ASP A 27 5.55 5.10 -1.50
N SER A 28 5.58 6.05 -0.56
CA SER A 28 6.34 5.91 0.70
C SER A 28 5.75 4.88 1.66
N MET A 29 4.54 4.40 1.42
CA MET A 29 3.87 3.37 2.22
C MET A 29 4.04 1.96 1.62
N GLY A 30 4.75 1.83 0.48
CA GLY A 30 4.92 0.56 -0.22
C GLY A 30 3.68 0.13 -1.01
N GLN A 31 2.90 1.09 -1.48
CA GLN A 31 1.76 0.84 -2.36
C GLN A 31 2.16 1.18 -3.80
N GLY A 32 1.78 0.34 -4.76
CA GLY A 32 1.93 0.69 -6.16
C GLY A 32 1.02 1.87 -6.54
N VAL A 33 1.53 2.73 -7.40
CA VAL A 33 0.83 3.92 -7.89
C VAL A 33 0.63 3.80 -9.40
N ALA A 34 -0.64 3.76 -9.80
CA ALA A 34 -1.08 3.82 -11.19
C ALA A 34 -1.72 5.19 -11.47
N LYS A 35 -1.74 5.59 -12.73
CA LYS A 35 -2.47 6.77 -13.18
C LYS A 35 -3.74 6.36 -13.91
N ILE A 36 -4.89 6.61 -13.29
CA ILE A 36 -6.21 6.26 -13.83
C ILE A 36 -7.08 7.52 -13.88
N ASP A 37 -7.70 7.79 -15.01
CA ASP A 37 -8.52 9.01 -15.23
C ASP A 37 -7.77 10.31 -14.82
N ASN A 38 -6.48 10.42 -15.15
CA ASN A 38 -5.58 11.51 -14.74
C ASN A 38 -5.43 11.71 -13.21
N LYS A 39 -5.73 10.70 -12.41
CA LYS A 39 -5.59 10.71 -10.95
C LYS A 39 -4.67 9.59 -10.49
N PRO A 40 -3.86 9.82 -9.46
CA PRO A 40 -3.12 8.74 -8.83
C PRO A 40 -4.10 7.75 -8.17
N CYS A 41 -3.87 6.46 -8.43
CA CYS A 41 -4.58 5.35 -7.81
C CYS A 41 -3.59 4.51 -7.03
N PHE A 42 -3.80 4.38 -5.73
CA PHE A 42 -2.95 3.60 -4.84
C PHE A 42 -3.49 2.18 -4.73
N ILE A 43 -2.64 1.20 -5.07
CA ILE A 43 -2.99 -0.22 -5.11
C ILE A 43 -1.96 -0.98 -4.25
N PRO A 44 -2.30 -1.36 -3.03
CA PRO A 44 -1.40 -2.15 -2.17
C PRO A 44 -1.02 -3.48 -2.83
N LYS A 45 0.17 -3.98 -2.49
CA LYS A 45 0.69 -5.31 -2.89
C LYS A 45 0.93 -5.45 -4.39
N THR A 46 1.20 -4.35 -5.05
CA THR A 46 1.64 -4.29 -6.45
C THR A 46 3.02 -3.66 -6.57
N LEU A 47 3.73 -3.97 -7.64
CA LEU A 47 5.10 -3.52 -7.93
C LEU A 47 5.14 -2.71 -9.23
N PRO A 48 6.11 -1.79 -9.39
CA PRO A 48 6.32 -1.07 -10.65
C PRO A 48 6.49 -2.03 -11.82
N GLY A 49 5.83 -1.71 -12.95
CA GLY A 49 5.80 -2.54 -14.16
C GLY A 49 4.72 -3.60 -14.18
N GLU A 50 3.98 -3.81 -13.09
CA GLU A 50 2.87 -4.75 -13.08
C GLU A 50 1.62 -4.16 -13.72
N GLU A 51 0.87 -5.02 -14.41
CA GLU A 51 -0.41 -4.70 -15.04
C GLU A 51 -1.48 -5.68 -14.58
N GLY A 52 -2.72 -5.21 -14.56
CA GLY A 52 -3.82 -6.07 -14.15
C GLY A 52 -5.10 -5.32 -13.84
N LYS A 53 -5.91 -5.92 -12.98
CA LYS A 53 -7.22 -5.40 -12.58
C LYS A 53 -7.28 -5.16 -11.08
N ALA A 54 -7.89 -4.05 -10.71
CA ALA A 54 -8.11 -3.66 -9.33
C ALA A 54 -9.57 -3.24 -9.11
N ILE A 55 -10.05 -3.42 -7.90
CA ILE A 55 -11.40 -3.01 -7.51
C ILE A 55 -11.31 -1.70 -6.75
N LEU A 56 -11.99 -0.66 -7.26
CA LEU A 56 -12.04 0.64 -6.61
C LEU A 56 -12.67 0.50 -5.23
N THR A 57 -11.96 0.92 -4.19
CA THR A 57 -12.44 0.90 -2.80
C THR A 57 -12.86 2.27 -2.32
N LYS A 58 -12.16 3.31 -2.78
CA LYS A 58 -12.45 4.69 -2.40
C LYS A 58 -12.01 5.65 -3.49
N ALA A 59 -12.83 6.64 -3.76
CA ALA A 59 -12.45 7.78 -4.60
C ALA A 59 -12.72 9.09 -3.83
N SER A 60 -11.79 10.02 -3.94
CA SER A 60 -11.93 11.37 -3.40
C SER A 60 -11.44 12.40 -4.42
N LYS A 61 -11.57 13.69 -4.11
CA LYS A 61 -11.10 14.76 -5.00
C LYS A 61 -9.58 14.61 -5.21
N GLY A 62 -9.18 14.11 -6.38
CA GLY A 62 -7.79 14.05 -6.80
C GLY A 62 -7.06 12.72 -6.56
N VAL A 63 -7.60 11.77 -5.79
CA VAL A 63 -6.94 10.48 -5.53
C VAL A 63 -7.94 9.31 -5.54
N MET A 64 -7.45 8.11 -5.89
CA MET A 64 -8.19 6.86 -5.83
C MET A 64 -7.43 5.83 -5.02
N PHE A 65 -8.16 4.89 -4.41
CA PHE A 65 -7.63 3.74 -3.72
C PHE A 65 -8.36 2.51 -4.24
N ALA A 66 -7.61 1.48 -4.55
CA ALA A 66 -8.16 0.23 -5.05
C ALA A 66 -7.45 -0.96 -4.37
N ARG A 67 -8.09 -2.12 -4.38
CA ARG A 67 -7.48 -3.38 -3.98
C ARG A 67 -7.16 -4.21 -5.22
N LEU A 68 -6.05 -4.89 -5.20
CA LEU A 68 -5.66 -5.81 -6.28
C LEU A 68 -6.74 -6.90 -6.45
N ALA A 69 -7.12 -7.17 -7.69
CA ALA A 69 -8.02 -8.25 -8.05
C ALA A 69 -7.30 -9.35 -8.83
N SER A 70 -6.51 -9.00 -9.85
CA SER A 70 -5.67 -9.93 -10.61
C SER A 70 -4.47 -9.20 -11.21
N LEU A 71 -3.40 -9.94 -11.45
CA LEU A 71 -2.27 -9.50 -12.26
C LEU A 71 -2.31 -10.22 -13.59
N ASP A 72 -2.15 -9.47 -14.66
CA ASP A 72 -2.00 -9.97 -16.03
C ASP A 72 -0.51 -10.02 -16.43
N ILE A 73 0.28 -9.04 -15.92
CA ILE A 73 1.73 -8.98 -16.04
C ILE A 73 2.32 -8.81 -14.64
N THR A 74 3.30 -9.62 -14.31
CA THR A 74 4.04 -9.59 -13.03
C THR A 74 5.43 -9.00 -13.24
N ALA A 75 5.93 -8.25 -12.26
CA ALA A 75 7.30 -7.76 -12.27
C ALA A 75 8.32 -8.91 -12.05
N ASP A 76 9.49 -8.83 -12.68
CA ASP A 76 10.56 -9.84 -12.58
C ASP A 76 11.05 -10.07 -11.13
N ASN A 77 10.95 -9.03 -10.31
CA ASN A 77 11.35 -9.05 -8.89
C ASN A 77 10.20 -9.42 -7.94
N ARG A 78 9.07 -9.89 -8.48
CA ARG A 78 7.98 -10.42 -7.64
C ARG A 78 8.35 -11.80 -7.10
N GLU A 79 8.13 -11.96 -5.81
CA GLU A 79 8.32 -13.22 -5.10
C GLU A 79 7.00 -13.65 -4.44
N GLU A 80 6.85 -14.96 -4.25
CA GLU A 80 5.78 -15.48 -3.42
C GLU A 80 6.05 -15.13 -1.95
N SER A 81 5.05 -14.57 -1.29
CA SER A 81 5.20 -14.17 0.11
C SER A 81 5.34 -15.40 1.02
N ALA A 82 6.35 -15.39 1.88
CA ALA A 82 6.52 -16.41 2.92
C ALA A 82 5.39 -16.45 3.97
N CYS A 83 4.53 -15.41 4.01
CA CYS A 83 3.43 -15.30 4.95
C CYS A 83 2.10 -15.64 4.27
N LYS A 84 1.45 -16.72 4.69
CA LYS A 84 0.14 -17.15 4.18
C LYS A 84 -0.99 -16.13 4.38
N HIS A 85 -0.81 -15.16 5.26
CA HIS A 85 -1.79 -14.10 5.53
C HIS A 85 -1.49 -12.81 4.78
N PHE A 86 -0.44 -12.77 3.96
CA PHE A 86 0.00 -11.55 3.32
C PHE A 86 -1.11 -10.87 2.51
N GLU A 87 -1.92 -11.63 1.79
CA GLU A 87 -2.98 -11.07 0.92
C GLU A 87 -4.08 -10.33 1.70
N SER A 88 -4.42 -10.78 2.89
CA SER A 88 -5.49 -10.17 3.71
C SER A 88 -4.95 -9.25 4.81
N CYS A 89 -3.74 -9.49 5.29
CA CYS A 89 -3.16 -8.75 6.41
C CYS A 89 -2.52 -7.44 5.97
N PRO A 90 -2.83 -6.29 6.59
CA PRO A 90 -2.21 -5.01 6.27
C PRO A 90 -0.84 -4.80 6.94
N GLY A 91 -0.31 -5.80 7.69
CA GLY A 91 0.87 -5.63 8.52
C GLY A 91 2.21 -5.54 7.77
N CYS A 92 2.26 -6.00 6.51
CA CYS A 92 3.48 -6.00 5.70
C CYS A 92 3.22 -5.41 4.32
N HIS A 93 4.19 -4.65 3.80
CA HIS A 93 4.05 -3.94 2.53
C HIS A 93 4.94 -4.47 1.41
N TYR A 94 6.00 -5.25 1.72
CA TYR A 94 7.04 -5.61 0.76
C TYR A 94 7.33 -7.11 0.66
N LEU A 95 6.54 -7.99 1.31
CA LEU A 95 6.83 -9.44 1.29
C LEU A 95 6.63 -10.12 -0.07
N HIS A 96 6.17 -9.40 -1.07
CA HIS A 96 5.95 -9.86 -2.43
C HIS A 96 7.05 -9.42 -3.41
N THR A 97 8.19 -8.96 -2.91
CA THR A 97 9.36 -8.61 -3.73
C THR A 97 10.64 -9.07 -3.03
N ASP A 98 11.73 -9.19 -3.79
CA ASP A 98 13.05 -9.47 -3.23
C ASP A 98 13.54 -8.34 -2.31
N TYR A 99 14.52 -8.66 -1.44
CA TYR A 99 14.98 -7.70 -0.44
C TYR A 99 15.77 -6.52 -1.04
N GLN A 100 16.48 -6.73 -2.13
CA GLN A 100 17.24 -5.65 -2.79
C GLN A 100 16.27 -4.63 -3.41
N SER A 101 15.23 -5.10 -4.07
CA SER A 101 14.17 -4.25 -4.62
C SER A 101 13.41 -3.51 -3.51
N GLU A 102 13.13 -4.15 -2.38
CA GLU A 102 12.54 -3.49 -1.21
C GLU A 102 13.40 -2.30 -0.74
N LEU A 103 14.72 -2.50 -0.63
CA LEU A 103 15.65 -1.44 -0.23
C LEU A 103 15.69 -0.31 -1.26
N LEU A 104 15.68 -0.64 -2.55
CA LEU A 104 15.62 0.32 -3.65
C LEU A 104 14.35 1.17 -3.60
N TYR A 105 13.19 0.56 -3.43
CA TYR A 105 11.91 1.29 -3.33
C TYR A 105 11.87 2.22 -2.12
N LYS A 106 12.35 1.76 -0.97
CA LYS A 106 12.46 2.60 0.23
C LYS A 106 13.41 3.78 0.04
N HIS A 107 14.55 3.54 -0.63
CA HIS A 107 15.48 4.60 -0.97
C HIS A 107 14.84 5.63 -1.90
N GLN A 108 14.22 5.21 -2.99
CA GLN A 108 13.55 6.08 -3.94
C GLN A 108 12.42 6.90 -3.31
N ALA A 109 11.61 6.27 -2.45
CA ALA A 109 10.54 6.95 -1.74
C ALA A 109 11.07 8.05 -0.82
N LEU A 110 12.14 7.79 -0.07
CA LEU A 110 12.79 8.77 0.80
C LEU A 110 13.43 9.89 -0.02
N ASP A 111 14.17 9.56 -1.07
CA ASP A 111 14.82 10.53 -1.97
C ASP A 111 13.79 11.48 -2.61
N ASN A 112 12.68 10.93 -3.12
CA ASN A 112 11.58 11.72 -3.66
C ASN A 112 10.92 12.63 -2.62
N HIS A 113 10.89 12.22 -1.36
CA HIS A 113 10.37 13.05 -0.29
C HIS A 113 11.34 14.19 0.04
N LEU A 114 12.64 13.89 0.17
CA LEU A 114 13.67 14.87 0.49
C LEU A 114 13.86 15.92 -0.60
N LYS A 115 13.72 15.55 -1.88
CA LYS A 115 13.77 16.50 -3.02
C LYS A 115 12.70 17.61 -2.96
N ARG A 116 11.62 17.41 -2.21
CA ARG A 116 10.55 18.41 -2.05
C ARG A 116 10.83 19.42 -0.93
N LEU A 117 11.88 19.23 -0.16
CA LEU A 117 12.27 20.16 0.90
C LEU A 117 12.87 21.43 0.31
N THR A 118 12.77 22.54 1.06
CA THR A 118 13.34 23.85 0.66
C THR A 118 14.87 23.76 0.48
N ALA A 119 15.53 22.91 1.27
CA ALA A 119 16.95 22.60 1.13
C ALA A 119 17.06 21.07 0.92
N PRO A 120 17.06 20.59 -0.33
CA PRO A 120 17.15 19.18 -0.63
C PRO A 120 18.44 18.54 -0.10
N VAL A 121 18.30 17.42 0.58
CA VAL A 121 19.43 16.63 1.07
C VAL A 121 19.42 15.28 0.34
N PRO A 122 20.52 14.85 -0.27
CA PRO A 122 20.56 13.55 -0.94
C PRO A 122 20.55 12.41 0.08
N VAL A 123 19.89 11.31 -0.27
CA VAL A 123 20.02 10.05 0.46
C VAL A 123 21.37 9.43 0.11
N VAL A 124 22.24 9.33 1.09
CA VAL A 124 23.61 8.85 0.85
C VAL A 124 23.69 7.34 0.83
N LYS A 125 23.03 6.67 1.77
CA LYS A 125 23.12 5.21 1.92
C LYS A 125 21.89 4.65 2.63
N VAL A 126 21.41 3.52 2.14
CA VAL A 126 20.46 2.66 2.85
C VAL A 126 21.25 1.55 3.53
N VAL A 127 21.08 1.39 4.83
CA VAL A 127 21.71 0.30 5.59
C VAL A 127 20.71 -0.85 5.68
N PRO A 128 20.99 -2.01 5.07
CA PRO A 128 20.12 -3.16 5.18
C PRO A 128 20.14 -3.73 6.59
N ALA A 129 19.06 -4.35 7.02
CA ALA A 129 19.03 -5.18 8.22
C ALA A 129 19.73 -6.53 7.91
N GLU A 130 20.38 -7.12 8.90
CA GLU A 130 20.95 -8.48 8.78
C GLU A 130 19.84 -9.50 8.55
N GLU A 131 18.74 -9.36 9.30
CA GLU A 131 17.55 -10.19 9.17
C GLU A 131 16.38 -9.37 8.62
N ARG A 132 15.84 -9.78 7.47
CA ARG A 132 14.67 -9.15 6.85
C ARG A 132 13.39 -9.39 7.66
N LEU A 133 13.27 -10.55 8.28
CA LEU A 133 12.11 -11.00 9.03
C LEU A 133 12.49 -11.22 10.51
N GLY A 134 11.48 -11.26 11.38
CA GLY A 134 11.70 -11.56 12.80
C GLY A 134 12.35 -10.44 13.62
N TYR A 135 12.71 -9.32 13.03
CA TYR A 135 13.42 -8.19 13.69
C TYR A 135 12.53 -7.39 14.64
N ARG A 136 11.23 -7.46 14.49
CA ARG A 136 10.29 -6.64 15.26
C ARG A 136 10.04 -7.26 16.63
N ASN A 137 10.35 -6.53 17.69
CA ASN A 137 10.16 -6.94 19.10
C ASN A 137 8.90 -6.33 19.76
N ARG A 138 8.13 -5.52 19.01
CA ARG A 138 6.89 -4.91 19.47
C ARG A 138 5.84 -4.98 18.38
N ILE A 139 4.61 -5.38 18.75
CA ILE A 139 3.45 -5.38 17.89
C ILE A 139 2.30 -4.65 18.57
N GLN A 140 1.50 -3.93 17.79
CA GLN A 140 0.25 -3.32 18.25
C GLN A 140 -0.92 -4.12 17.72
N LEU A 141 -1.74 -4.63 18.62
CA LEU A 141 -2.94 -5.40 18.30
C LEU A 141 -4.19 -4.64 18.72
N HIS A 142 -5.27 -4.84 17.99
CA HIS A 142 -6.59 -4.33 18.34
C HIS A 142 -7.36 -5.38 19.13
N TYR A 143 -8.06 -4.94 20.19
CA TYR A 143 -9.01 -5.76 20.93
C TYR A 143 -10.42 -5.33 20.61
N ARG A 144 -11.22 -6.23 20.04
CA ARG A 144 -12.62 -5.95 19.71
C ARG A 144 -13.47 -7.23 19.84
N HIS A 145 -14.63 -7.12 20.49
CA HIS A 145 -15.56 -8.24 20.66
C HIS A 145 -14.93 -9.55 21.17
N LYS A 146 -14.02 -9.45 22.16
CA LYS A 146 -13.27 -10.56 22.75
C LYS A 146 -12.19 -11.20 21.85
N TYR A 147 -11.92 -10.63 20.69
CA TYR A 147 -10.84 -11.03 19.79
C TYR A 147 -9.68 -10.05 19.86
N ILE A 148 -8.47 -10.57 19.77
CA ILE A 148 -7.24 -9.80 19.67
C ILE A 148 -6.61 -10.11 18.30
N GLY A 149 -6.23 -9.08 17.54
CA GLY A 149 -5.62 -9.27 16.22
C GLY A 149 -5.32 -7.97 15.49
N MET A 150 -4.89 -8.09 14.27
CA MET A 150 -4.80 -7.00 13.33
C MET A 150 -6.16 -6.82 12.63
N ILE A 151 -6.47 -5.61 12.21
CA ILE A 151 -7.69 -5.34 11.43
C ILE A 151 -7.37 -5.68 9.97
N ASP A 152 -8.19 -6.53 9.36
CA ASP A 152 -8.13 -6.78 7.92
C ASP A 152 -8.42 -5.51 7.12
N GLY A 153 -7.72 -5.32 6.00
CA GLY A 153 -7.82 -4.16 5.14
C GLY A 153 -9.09 -4.15 4.27
#